data_ded91c8926768250fe5240fbb0917dc8
#
_entry.id   ded91c8926768250fe5240fbb0917dc8
#
_cell.length_a   1.000
_cell.length_b   1.000
_cell.length_c   1.000
_cell.angle_alpha   90.00
_cell.angle_beta   90.00
_cell.angle_gamma   90.00
#
_symmetry.space_group_name_H-M   'P 1'
#
loop_
_entity.id
_entity.type
_entity.pdbx_description
1 polymer ?
#
loop_
_entity_poly.entity_id
_entity_poly.type
_entity_poly.pdbx_seq_one_letter_code
_entity_poly.pdbx_strand_id
1 'polypeptide(L)'
;MAQKVYREPNVYTTTKRVTPVIPETPVDMYPLVIGTGQTSMKKEDIGYTVKVEFNTDSESGEKTPTGEYEKIVFEDAVSEVIDAYVYDEWGDEVKLEKGTDYTFSKEDKSISLIKDSKKFEAGSVIYFSYVAEADESKYTIQRFTETGDIVDFYGEDVIDGTINNISLGAQLVKATGSDVVYVLQVKAPADQTTMEMAYKEALEENVIDIVGSRIWRICPVDAGVERAIRQFVNEMSLPEERNEKYANICLTLPEVGVNYSGTFEDRTVDGTVRPGLLTNYQNFINKFVGRGTAYRFQTFYPNTATYVASDGATYTIDGNMIGCAYAGMEQSLERKSQSATNSTIPGIINLVAPLKLRRSQKNLLAQLGVTLLTQQTEYGDITVRDALSMDMSTYQTEDPCVTLAADYVAKSLRNGLHTYIGKSSINAETIAKIEATANTILSSMVASGVIKSYELVNIEQDTDDPMCLVMNLRVGVLYPLKKIDINIVLD
;
A
#
# COMPACT_ATOMS: atom_id res chain seq x y z
N MET A 1 -23.11 -16.75 -32.39
CA MET A 1 -21.74 -17.24 -32.13
C MET A 1 -21.12 -16.25 -31.14
N ALA A 2 -20.79 -16.71 -29.93
CA ALA A 2 -20.08 -15.86 -28.98
C ALA A 2 -18.68 -15.56 -29.55
N GLN A 3 -18.29 -14.32 -29.53
CA GLN A 3 -16.99 -13.87 -30.02
C GLN A 3 -15.91 -14.49 -29.12
N LYS A 4 -15.03 -15.31 -29.71
CA LYS A 4 -13.92 -15.96 -28.97
C LYS A 4 -12.98 -14.87 -28.49
N VAL A 5 -12.97 -14.61 -27.18
CA VAL A 5 -12.03 -13.67 -26.56
C VAL A 5 -10.68 -14.39 -26.41
N TYR A 6 -9.61 -13.80 -26.97
CA TYR A 6 -8.27 -14.34 -26.80
C TYR A 6 -7.86 -14.29 -25.34
N ARG A 7 -7.27 -15.38 -24.81
CA ARG A 7 -6.66 -15.46 -23.49
C ARG A 7 -5.21 -15.87 -23.61
N GLU A 8 -4.33 -15.20 -22.91
CA GLU A 8 -2.92 -15.61 -22.83
C GLU A 8 -2.80 -17.01 -22.20
N PRO A 9 -1.80 -17.82 -22.63
CA PRO A 9 -1.54 -19.09 -21.98
C PRO A 9 -1.16 -18.92 -20.51
N ASN A 10 -2.06 -19.23 -19.59
CA ASN A 10 -1.87 -19.07 -18.16
C ASN A 10 -2.86 -19.92 -17.36
N VAL A 11 -2.69 -19.97 -16.03
CA VAL A 11 -3.66 -20.57 -15.11
C VAL A 11 -4.66 -19.50 -14.67
N TYR A 12 -5.92 -19.64 -15.10
CA TYR A 12 -7.01 -18.75 -14.71
C TYR A 12 -7.85 -19.40 -13.63
N THR A 13 -8.14 -18.70 -12.55
CA THR A 13 -9.00 -19.18 -11.48
C THR A 13 -10.23 -18.31 -11.35
N THR A 14 -11.39 -18.95 -11.30
CA THR A 14 -12.66 -18.30 -11.00
C THR A 14 -13.12 -18.72 -9.63
N THR A 15 -13.18 -17.79 -8.69
CA THR A 15 -13.69 -18.06 -7.35
C THR A 15 -15.19 -17.89 -7.33
N LYS A 16 -15.93 -18.99 -7.49
CA LYS A 16 -17.36 -19.00 -7.13
C LYS A 16 -17.49 -19.25 -5.64
N ARG A 17 -18.22 -18.39 -4.93
CA ARG A 17 -18.33 -18.35 -3.47
C ARG A 17 -19.03 -19.54 -2.80
N VAL A 18 -18.91 -20.74 -3.33
CA VAL A 18 -19.44 -21.91 -2.64
C VAL A 18 -18.34 -22.71 -1.96
N THR A 19 -17.12 -22.67 -2.46
CA THR A 19 -15.95 -23.32 -1.81
C THR A 19 -14.61 -23.03 -2.50
N PRO A 20 -13.57 -22.47 -1.85
CA PRO A 20 -12.27 -22.09 -2.42
C PRO A 20 -11.10 -23.09 -2.18
N VAL A 21 -10.03 -23.03 -2.92
CA VAL A 21 -8.95 -24.02 -3.07
C VAL A 21 -7.52 -23.50 -2.81
N ILE A 22 -6.61 -24.27 -2.24
CA ILE A 22 -5.28 -23.82 -1.74
C ILE A 22 -4.05 -24.69 -2.06
N PRO A 23 -2.92 -24.16 -2.47
CA PRO A 23 -1.64 -24.78 -2.76
C PRO A 23 -0.43 -24.44 -1.87
N GLU A 24 0.68 -25.22 -1.90
CA GLU A 24 1.80 -25.18 -0.96
C GLU A 24 3.13 -24.61 -1.45
N THR A 25 3.20 -24.01 -2.57
CA THR A 25 4.33 -23.13 -2.79
C THR A 25 4.07 -21.85 -2.02
N PRO A 26 4.98 -21.41 -1.15
CA PRO A 26 4.80 -20.15 -0.43
C PRO A 26 4.54 -19.05 -1.46
N VAL A 27 3.33 -18.55 -1.49
CA VAL A 27 3.00 -17.37 -2.26
C VAL A 27 3.24 -16.20 -1.34
N ASP A 28 4.31 -15.49 -1.62
CA ASP A 28 4.58 -14.24 -0.93
C ASP A 28 3.42 -13.28 -1.21
N MET A 29 2.81 -12.77 -0.14
CA MET A 29 1.68 -11.84 -0.20
C MET A 29 2.02 -10.64 0.68
N TYR A 30 2.19 -9.48 0.05
CA TYR A 30 2.66 -8.27 0.73
C TYR A 30 1.75 -7.07 0.50
N PRO A 31 1.72 -6.08 1.41
CA PRO A 31 1.00 -4.84 1.19
C PRO A 31 1.61 -3.96 0.09
N LEU A 32 0.74 -3.24 -0.64
CA LEU A 32 1.10 -2.14 -1.54
C LEU A 32 0.55 -0.84 -0.97
N VAL A 33 1.42 0.09 -0.65
CA VAL A 33 1.05 1.47 -0.30
C VAL A 33 1.03 2.29 -1.59
N ILE A 34 -0.07 3.02 -1.81
CA ILE A 34 -0.26 3.84 -3.00
C ILE A 34 -0.82 5.21 -2.64
N GLY A 35 -0.25 6.25 -3.19
CA GLY A 35 -0.70 7.62 -2.98
C GLY A 35 0.36 8.68 -3.26
N THR A 36 0.07 9.91 -2.87
CA THR A 36 0.98 11.03 -3.03
C THR A 36 2.07 11.05 -1.96
N GLY A 37 3.26 11.42 -2.39
CA GLY A 37 4.37 11.77 -1.52
C GLY A 37 4.80 13.21 -1.77
N GLN A 38 5.78 13.67 -1.04
CA GLN A 38 6.40 14.95 -1.34
C GLN A 38 7.11 14.86 -2.69
N THR A 39 6.75 15.76 -3.60
CA THR A 39 7.35 15.84 -4.95
C THR A 39 8.68 16.57 -4.94
N SER A 40 8.98 17.28 -3.85
CA SER A 40 10.24 17.99 -3.64
C SER A 40 10.75 17.70 -2.23
N MET A 41 12.04 17.55 -2.09
CA MET A 41 12.71 17.29 -0.81
C MET A 41 13.72 18.39 -0.56
N LYS A 42 13.71 18.96 0.66
CA LYS A 42 14.82 19.79 1.07
C LYS A 42 16.05 18.93 1.31
N LYS A 43 17.14 19.37 0.74
CA LYS A 43 18.49 18.87 1.01
C LYS A 43 19.24 20.01 1.70
N GLU A 44 19.76 19.78 2.87
CA GLU A 44 20.39 20.82 3.69
C GLU A 44 21.88 20.55 3.82
N ASP A 45 22.67 21.62 3.73
CA ASP A 45 24.09 21.67 4.03
C ASP A 45 24.97 20.65 3.28
N ILE A 46 24.65 20.41 2.02
CA ILE A 46 25.46 19.53 1.17
C ILE A 46 26.65 20.29 0.61
N GLY A 47 27.86 19.84 1.00
CA GLY A 47 29.13 20.47 0.64
C GLY A 47 29.67 20.04 -0.70
N TYR A 48 30.08 21.02 -1.54
CA TYR A 48 30.72 20.81 -2.82
C TYR A 48 32.06 21.52 -2.85
N THR A 49 33.12 20.81 -3.24
CA THR A 49 34.46 21.39 -3.36
C THR A 49 34.60 22.21 -4.64
N VAL A 50 35.04 23.44 -4.52
CA VAL A 50 35.34 24.34 -5.65
C VAL A 50 36.57 23.85 -6.41
N LYS A 51 36.39 23.57 -7.70
CA LYS A 51 37.48 23.14 -8.61
C LYS A 51 37.68 24.15 -9.71
N VAL A 52 38.93 24.27 -10.16
CA VAL A 52 39.29 25.12 -11.33
C VAL A 52 39.09 24.33 -12.61
N GLU A 53 38.49 24.96 -13.61
CA GLU A 53 38.37 24.39 -14.95
C GLU A 53 39.71 24.36 -15.67
N PHE A 54 40.01 23.29 -16.39
CA PHE A 54 41.23 23.12 -17.16
C PHE A 54 40.92 22.91 -18.63
N ASN A 55 41.61 23.66 -19.49
CA ASN A 55 41.72 23.34 -20.91
C ASN A 55 42.76 22.23 -21.10
N THR A 56 42.39 21.14 -21.73
CA THR A 56 43.30 20.07 -22.12
C THR A 56 43.64 20.23 -23.59
N ASP A 57 44.91 20.45 -23.91
CA ASP A 57 45.40 20.47 -25.28
C ASP A 57 45.21 19.08 -25.90
N SER A 58 44.54 19.03 -27.05
CA SER A 58 44.17 17.77 -27.71
C SER A 58 45.36 17.02 -28.33
N GLU A 59 46.52 17.68 -28.57
CA GLU A 59 47.69 17.06 -29.16
C GLU A 59 48.73 16.68 -28.11
N SER A 60 48.91 17.50 -27.06
CA SER A 60 49.94 17.29 -26.03
C SER A 60 49.37 16.62 -24.75
N GLY A 61 48.09 16.72 -24.53
CA GLY A 61 47.46 16.27 -23.26
C GLY A 61 47.77 17.19 -22.08
N GLU A 62 48.40 18.34 -22.32
CA GLU A 62 48.77 19.31 -21.27
C GLU A 62 47.53 20.04 -20.75
N LYS A 63 47.38 20.14 -19.43
CA LYS A 63 46.28 20.82 -18.77
C LYS A 63 46.68 22.21 -18.33
N THR A 64 46.06 23.23 -18.89
CA THR A 64 46.23 24.63 -18.48
C THR A 64 44.97 25.15 -17.82
N PRO A 65 45.06 25.78 -16.61
CA PRO A 65 43.87 26.31 -15.93
C PRO A 65 43.28 27.47 -16.75
N THR A 66 41.96 27.43 -16.98
CA THR A 66 41.22 28.49 -17.68
C THR A 66 41.06 29.74 -16.82
N GLY A 67 41.23 29.58 -15.52
CA GLY A 67 40.96 30.60 -14.52
C GLY A 67 39.47 30.77 -14.21
N GLU A 68 38.64 29.87 -14.69
CA GLU A 68 37.23 29.74 -14.31
C GLU A 68 37.04 28.54 -13.38
N TYR A 69 35.92 28.51 -12.65
CA TYR A 69 35.57 27.39 -11.80
C TYR A 69 34.74 26.37 -12.56
N GLU A 70 34.97 25.07 -12.29
CA GLU A 70 34.10 24.00 -12.80
C GLU A 70 32.65 24.21 -12.27
N LYS A 71 31.69 23.92 -13.12
CA LYS A 71 30.27 23.91 -12.71
C LYS A 71 30.05 22.84 -11.64
N ILE A 72 29.38 23.23 -10.58
CA ILE A 72 28.89 22.29 -9.58
C ILE A 72 27.58 21.69 -10.11
N VAL A 73 27.58 20.40 -10.43
CA VAL A 73 26.40 19.67 -10.93
C VAL A 73 25.79 18.91 -9.77
N PHE A 74 24.51 19.12 -9.54
CA PHE A 74 23.77 18.37 -8.55
C PHE A 74 23.42 16.98 -9.08
N GLU A 75 23.44 16.00 -8.22
CA GLU A 75 22.99 14.64 -8.55
C GLU A 75 21.49 14.61 -8.80
N ASP A 76 20.73 15.38 -8.02
CA ASP A 76 19.27 15.49 -8.11
C ASP A 76 18.84 16.54 -9.16
N ALA A 77 17.58 16.46 -9.59
CA ALA A 77 16.90 17.57 -10.25
C ALA A 77 16.54 18.63 -9.20
N VAL A 78 17.13 19.80 -9.28
CA VAL A 78 16.94 20.89 -8.30
C VAL A 78 15.91 21.87 -8.81
N SER A 79 14.87 22.13 -8.02
CA SER A 79 13.86 23.15 -8.33
C SER A 79 14.29 24.54 -7.91
N GLU A 80 14.92 24.66 -6.74
CA GLU A 80 15.33 25.91 -6.12
C GLU A 80 16.54 25.72 -5.22
N VAL A 81 17.45 26.67 -5.19
CA VAL A 81 18.51 26.79 -4.17
C VAL A 81 18.04 27.77 -3.12
N ILE A 82 17.90 27.28 -1.89
CA ILE A 82 17.37 28.05 -0.74
C ILE A 82 18.46 28.92 -0.17
N ASP A 83 19.63 28.32 0.09
CA ASP A 83 20.78 28.99 0.70
C ASP A 83 22.10 28.45 0.16
N ALA A 84 23.14 29.28 0.20
CA ALA A 84 24.50 28.92 -0.17
C ALA A 84 25.48 29.64 0.74
N TYR A 85 26.44 28.92 1.31
CA TYR A 85 27.42 29.53 2.22
C TYR A 85 28.75 28.79 2.22
N VAL A 86 29.80 29.46 2.71
CA VAL A 86 31.11 28.86 2.99
C VAL A 86 31.53 29.22 4.40
N TYR A 87 32.37 28.41 5.02
CA TYR A 87 32.98 28.76 6.30
C TYR A 87 34.31 29.52 6.04
N ASP A 88 34.49 30.62 6.76
CA ASP A 88 35.77 31.36 6.73
C ASP A 88 36.86 30.68 7.56
N GLU A 89 38.06 31.30 7.63
CA GLU A 89 39.19 30.79 8.39
C GLU A 89 38.92 30.67 9.91
N TRP A 90 37.88 31.34 10.41
CA TRP A 90 37.48 31.37 11.83
C TRP A 90 36.36 30.40 12.11
N GLY A 91 35.81 29.78 11.06
CA GLY A 91 34.65 28.87 11.17
C GLY A 91 33.31 29.58 11.19
N ASP A 92 33.27 30.86 10.83
CA ASP A 92 32.04 31.63 10.72
C ASP A 92 31.41 31.43 9.33
N GLU A 93 30.06 31.34 9.29
CA GLU A 93 29.30 31.16 8.07
C GLU A 93 29.23 32.44 7.23
N VAL A 94 29.72 32.39 6.01
CA VAL A 94 29.69 33.49 5.03
C VAL A 94 28.70 33.17 3.93
N LYS A 95 27.55 33.85 3.91
CA LYS A 95 26.51 33.68 2.88
C LYS A 95 26.96 34.14 1.51
N LEU A 96 26.59 33.31 0.51
CA LEU A 96 26.76 33.60 -0.90
C LEU A 96 25.46 34.14 -1.50
N GLU A 97 25.59 35.14 -2.39
CA GLU A 97 24.45 35.80 -3.00
C GLU A 97 24.28 35.35 -4.47
N LYS A 98 23.08 34.92 -4.80
CA LYS A 98 22.70 34.56 -6.18
C LYS A 98 22.80 35.80 -7.10
N GLY A 99 23.47 35.64 -8.21
CA GLY A 99 23.74 36.72 -9.19
C GLY A 99 25.03 37.48 -8.93
N THR A 100 25.59 37.43 -7.71
CA THR A 100 26.85 38.09 -7.34
C THR A 100 27.98 37.09 -7.14
N ASP A 101 27.73 36.00 -6.45
CA ASP A 101 28.69 34.96 -6.13
C ASP A 101 28.47 33.67 -6.95
N TYR A 102 27.22 33.38 -7.31
CA TYR A 102 26.87 32.23 -8.14
C TYR A 102 25.64 32.47 -9.00
N THR A 103 25.48 31.65 -10.03
CA THR A 103 24.24 31.53 -10.83
C THR A 103 23.76 30.10 -10.82
N PHE A 104 22.45 29.89 -10.83
CA PHE A 104 21.83 28.58 -10.84
C PHE A 104 21.07 28.36 -12.14
N SER A 105 21.34 27.24 -12.81
CA SER A 105 20.60 26.75 -13.99
C SER A 105 19.79 25.50 -13.60
N LYS A 106 18.46 25.61 -13.65
CA LYS A 106 17.56 24.49 -13.40
C LYS A 106 17.66 23.42 -14.50
N GLU A 107 17.82 23.85 -15.75
CA GLU A 107 17.90 22.97 -16.93
C GLU A 107 19.16 22.09 -16.88
N ASP A 108 20.32 22.70 -16.53
CA ASP A 108 21.60 22.00 -16.44
C ASP A 108 21.82 21.30 -15.09
N LYS A 109 20.88 21.45 -14.14
CA LYS A 109 21.03 21.01 -12.74
C LYS A 109 22.35 21.47 -12.12
N SER A 110 22.76 22.71 -12.40
CA SER A 110 24.11 23.16 -12.06
C SER A 110 24.17 24.57 -11.52
N ILE A 111 25.22 24.82 -10.73
CA ILE A 111 25.63 26.12 -10.27
C ILE A 111 26.94 26.51 -10.98
N SER A 112 26.94 27.69 -11.53
CA SER A 112 28.16 28.32 -12.02
C SER A 112 28.64 29.39 -11.02
N LEU A 113 29.86 29.25 -10.53
CA LEU A 113 30.46 30.17 -9.58
C LEU A 113 31.03 31.38 -10.31
N ILE A 114 30.87 32.57 -9.73
CA ILE A 114 31.34 33.83 -10.34
C ILE A 114 32.76 34.07 -9.88
N LYS A 115 33.67 34.19 -10.86
CA LYS A 115 35.13 34.30 -10.68
C LYS A 115 35.57 35.48 -9.81
N ASP A 116 34.85 36.59 -9.86
CA ASP A 116 35.20 37.81 -9.14
C ASP A 116 34.71 37.82 -7.68
N SER A 117 34.05 36.76 -7.23
CA SER A 117 33.70 36.61 -5.83
C SER A 117 34.94 36.45 -4.96
N LYS A 118 35.01 37.19 -3.86
CA LYS A 118 36.10 37.11 -2.89
C LYS A 118 35.78 36.24 -1.68
N LYS A 119 34.61 35.56 -1.71
CA LYS A 119 34.12 34.77 -0.58
C LYS A 119 34.64 33.33 -0.60
N PHE A 120 35.14 32.86 -1.74
CA PHE A 120 35.67 31.49 -1.86
C PHE A 120 36.84 31.46 -2.89
N GLU A 121 37.62 30.39 -2.80
CA GLU A 121 38.73 30.09 -3.72
C GLU A 121 38.76 28.62 -4.11
N ALA A 122 39.66 28.24 -5.02
CA ALA A 122 39.81 26.83 -5.37
C ALA A 122 40.17 25.98 -4.14
N GLY A 123 39.43 24.91 -3.90
CA GLY A 123 39.56 24.05 -2.73
C GLY A 123 38.64 24.40 -1.58
N SER A 124 37.95 25.55 -1.59
CA SER A 124 36.87 25.85 -0.65
C SER A 124 35.73 24.86 -0.79
N VAL A 125 35.04 24.59 0.31
CA VAL A 125 33.80 23.78 0.29
C VAL A 125 32.61 24.73 0.45
N ILE A 126 31.77 24.77 -0.57
CA ILE A 126 30.52 25.53 -0.56
C ILE A 126 29.40 24.58 -0.15
N TYR A 127 28.61 24.99 0.81
CA TYR A 127 27.42 24.26 1.26
C TYR A 127 26.18 24.87 0.63
N PHE A 128 25.31 23.99 0.13
CA PHE A 128 24.04 24.38 -0.46
C PHE A 128 22.90 23.70 0.25
N SER A 129 21.87 24.49 0.60
CA SER A 129 20.56 23.99 0.94
C SER A 129 19.64 24.20 -0.27
N TYR A 130 19.01 23.15 -0.76
CA TYR A 130 18.21 23.21 -1.97
C TYR A 130 16.98 22.32 -1.92
N VAL A 131 16.03 22.59 -2.80
CA VAL A 131 14.84 21.75 -3.01
C VAL A 131 15.08 20.86 -4.22
N ALA A 132 15.21 19.56 -3.97
CA ALA A 132 15.33 18.55 -5.01
C ALA A 132 13.93 18.13 -5.48
N GLU A 133 13.76 18.00 -6.81
CA GLU A 133 12.55 17.40 -7.38
C GLU A 133 12.59 15.88 -7.22
N ALA A 134 11.41 15.25 -7.12
CA ALA A 134 11.33 13.79 -7.07
C ALA A 134 11.78 13.19 -8.40
N ASP A 135 12.58 12.14 -8.33
CA ASP A 135 12.98 11.33 -9.48
C ASP A 135 11.74 10.61 -10.07
N GLU A 136 11.66 10.52 -11.40
CA GLU A 136 10.61 9.79 -12.11
C GLU A 136 10.56 8.30 -11.70
N SER A 137 11.67 7.72 -11.23
CA SER A 137 11.69 6.35 -10.69
C SER A 137 10.77 6.15 -9.47
N LYS A 138 10.42 7.22 -8.75
CA LYS A 138 9.48 7.18 -7.62
C LYS A 138 8.05 6.87 -8.02
N TYR A 139 7.70 7.10 -9.28
CA TYR A 139 6.37 6.83 -9.82
C TYR A 139 6.21 5.44 -10.43
N THR A 140 7.18 4.55 -10.21
CA THR A 140 7.08 3.12 -10.52
C THR A 140 6.97 2.30 -9.23
N ILE A 141 6.47 1.07 -9.33
CA ILE A 141 6.34 0.21 -8.15
C ILE A 141 7.73 -0.17 -7.64
N GLN A 142 8.02 0.23 -6.41
CA GLN A 142 9.25 -0.09 -5.69
C GLN A 142 8.99 -1.15 -4.63
N ARG A 143 10.01 -1.96 -4.31
CA ARG A 143 9.96 -3.00 -3.29
C ARG A 143 11.01 -2.71 -2.21
N PHE A 144 10.58 -2.64 -0.96
CA PHE A 144 11.45 -2.37 0.18
C PHE A 144 11.40 -3.50 1.20
N THR A 145 12.57 -3.82 1.75
CA THR A 145 12.75 -4.79 2.85
C THR A 145 13.18 -4.12 4.14
N GLU A 146 13.78 -2.94 4.05
CA GLU A 146 14.27 -2.16 5.20
C GLU A 146 13.58 -0.80 5.26
N THR A 147 13.36 -0.31 6.48
CA THR A 147 12.74 1.02 6.69
C THR A 147 13.69 2.15 6.25
N GLY A 148 15.00 1.97 6.43
CA GLY A 148 16.00 2.94 6.00
C GLY A 148 15.95 3.21 4.50
N ASP A 149 15.79 2.16 3.68
CA ASP A 149 15.68 2.30 2.22
C ASP A 149 14.44 3.11 1.81
N ILE A 150 13.35 3.04 2.58
CA ILE A 150 12.13 3.84 2.35
C ILE A 150 12.43 5.31 2.60
N VAL A 151 13.10 5.61 3.72
CA VAL A 151 13.48 6.98 4.09
C VAL A 151 14.47 7.56 3.08
N ASP A 152 15.48 6.79 2.69
CA ASP A 152 16.47 7.23 1.69
C ASP A 152 15.82 7.53 0.33
N PHE A 153 14.76 6.79 -0.04
CA PHE A 153 14.12 6.92 -1.34
C PHE A 153 12.98 7.95 -1.36
N TYR A 154 12.10 7.94 -0.35
CA TYR A 154 10.91 8.81 -0.29
C TYR A 154 11.05 9.97 0.70
N GLY A 155 12.10 10.01 1.52
CA GLY A 155 12.32 10.97 2.61
C GLY A 155 11.66 10.52 3.92
N GLU A 156 11.83 11.35 4.93
CA GLU A 156 11.27 11.14 6.27
C GLU A 156 9.73 11.09 6.24
N ASP A 157 9.15 10.57 7.30
CA ASP A 157 7.69 10.51 7.53
C ASP A 157 7.04 11.90 7.67
N VAL A 158 7.84 12.89 8.09
CA VAL A 158 7.46 14.31 8.15
C VAL A 158 8.55 15.16 7.50
N ILE A 159 8.15 16.08 6.65
CA ILE A 159 9.03 17.04 5.99
C ILE A 159 8.42 18.43 6.19
N ASP A 160 9.19 19.36 6.75
CA ASP A 160 8.74 20.73 7.05
C ASP A 160 7.44 20.81 7.87
N GLY A 161 7.29 19.93 8.86
CA GLY A 161 6.09 19.85 9.68
C GLY A 161 4.85 19.32 8.98
N THR A 162 5.01 18.77 7.75
CA THR A 162 3.93 18.16 6.98
C THR A 162 4.17 16.66 6.83
N ILE A 163 3.12 15.86 7.04
CA ILE A 163 3.20 14.41 6.87
C ILE A 163 3.49 14.06 5.41
N ASN A 164 4.51 13.26 5.20
CA ASN A 164 4.82 12.63 3.92
C ASN A 164 4.05 11.31 3.80
N ASN A 165 2.85 11.36 3.23
CA ASN A 165 1.90 10.27 3.24
C ASN A 165 2.47 8.94 2.75
N ILE A 166 3.19 8.94 1.63
CA ILE A 166 3.71 7.71 1.04
C ILE A 166 4.81 7.08 1.92
N SER A 167 5.71 7.90 2.46
CA SER A 167 6.78 7.46 3.33
C SER A 167 6.24 6.93 4.66
N LEU A 168 5.37 7.70 5.32
CA LEU A 168 4.73 7.29 6.58
C LEU A 168 3.93 5.99 6.41
N GLY A 169 3.12 5.89 5.34
CA GLY A 169 2.33 4.69 5.07
C GLY A 169 3.20 3.44 4.92
N ALA A 170 4.29 3.54 4.16
CA ALA A 170 5.24 2.44 3.96
C ALA A 170 6.00 2.08 5.24
N GLN A 171 6.44 3.08 6.02
CA GLN A 171 7.10 2.88 7.30
C GLN A 171 6.16 2.21 8.31
N LEU A 172 4.87 2.61 8.39
CA LEU A 172 3.89 1.98 9.27
C LEU A 172 3.67 0.50 8.91
N VAL A 173 3.57 0.15 7.61
CA VAL A 173 3.47 -1.25 7.19
C VAL A 173 4.67 -2.06 7.68
N LYS A 174 5.88 -1.52 7.56
CA LYS A 174 7.11 -2.18 8.02
C LYS A 174 7.16 -2.30 9.53
N ALA A 175 6.91 -1.21 10.24
CA ALA A 175 6.97 -1.14 11.70
C ALA A 175 5.97 -2.07 12.40
N THR A 176 4.87 -2.42 11.74
CA THR A 176 3.83 -3.28 12.30
C THR A 176 4.00 -4.76 12.00
N GLY A 177 5.02 -5.14 11.21
CA GLY A 177 5.46 -6.52 11.09
C GLY A 177 5.48 -7.12 9.69
N SER A 178 5.31 -6.34 8.63
CA SER A 178 5.51 -6.84 7.28
C SER A 178 6.99 -6.93 6.93
N ASP A 179 7.43 -8.07 6.39
CA ASP A 179 8.81 -8.26 5.93
C ASP A 179 9.13 -7.45 4.68
N VAL A 180 8.12 -7.22 3.84
CA VAL A 180 8.25 -6.49 2.58
C VAL A 180 7.07 -5.55 2.42
N VAL A 181 7.32 -4.37 1.87
CA VAL A 181 6.30 -3.45 1.41
C VAL A 181 6.57 -3.05 -0.03
N TYR A 182 5.52 -3.03 -0.84
CA TYR A 182 5.53 -2.41 -2.16
C TYR A 182 4.98 -1.00 -2.05
N VAL A 183 5.55 -0.08 -2.80
CA VAL A 183 5.19 1.34 -2.76
C VAL A 183 5.05 1.88 -4.18
N LEU A 184 3.96 2.59 -4.44
CA LEU A 184 3.72 3.31 -5.69
C LEU A 184 3.36 4.76 -5.37
N GLN A 185 4.28 5.67 -5.59
CA GLN A 185 3.99 7.09 -5.48
C GLN A 185 3.19 7.56 -6.71
N VAL A 186 2.19 8.38 -6.47
CA VAL A 186 1.34 9.00 -7.49
C VAL A 186 1.66 10.47 -7.59
N LYS A 187 1.66 11.03 -8.80
CA LYS A 187 1.84 12.48 -9.02
C LYS A 187 0.66 13.25 -8.42
N ALA A 188 0.96 14.31 -7.70
CA ALA A 188 -0.09 15.20 -7.18
C ALA A 188 -0.76 16.00 -8.30
N PRO A 189 -2.07 16.33 -8.21
CA PRO A 189 -2.98 15.91 -7.13
C PRO A 189 -3.43 14.44 -7.27
N ALA A 190 -3.68 13.76 -6.15
CA ALA A 190 -4.28 12.44 -6.14
C ALA A 190 -5.80 12.52 -6.43
N ASP A 191 -6.15 12.95 -7.60
CA ASP A 191 -7.54 12.99 -8.05
C ASP A 191 -7.98 11.63 -8.66
N GLN A 192 -9.26 11.53 -9.01
CA GLN A 192 -9.84 10.34 -9.59
C GLN A 192 -9.05 9.83 -10.82
N THR A 193 -8.69 10.73 -11.73
CA THR A 193 -8.02 10.40 -12.99
C THR A 193 -6.60 9.90 -12.77
N THR A 194 -5.84 10.60 -11.92
CA THR A 194 -4.45 10.26 -11.59
C THR A 194 -4.38 8.88 -10.90
N MET A 195 -5.32 8.62 -9.99
CA MET A 195 -5.39 7.32 -9.30
C MET A 195 -5.85 6.20 -10.23
N GLU A 196 -6.80 6.43 -11.14
CA GLU A 196 -7.18 5.43 -12.16
C GLU A 196 -6.00 5.07 -13.07
N MET A 197 -5.19 6.04 -13.47
CA MET A 197 -3.97 5.80 -14.26
C MET A 197 -2.94 4.99 -13.47
N ALA A 198 -2.68 5.36 -12.21
CA ALA A 198 -1.74 4.65 -11.36
C ALA A 198 -2.17 3.21 -11.10
N TYR A 199 -3.44 2.95 -10.89
CA TYR A 199 -3.96 1.59 -10.74
C TYR A 199 -3.86 0.77 -12.02
N LYS A 200 -4.05 1.36 -13.18
CA LYS A 200 -3.82 0.69 -14.46
C LYS A 200 -2.37 0.30 -14.65
N GLU A 201 -1.46 1.22 -14.37
CA GLU A 201 -0.02 0.97 -14.43
C GLU A 201 0.39 -0.14 -13.45
N ALA A 202 -0.14 -0.12 -12.23
CA ALA A 202 0.06 -1.17 -11.24
C ALA A 202 -0.45 -2.54 -11.71
N LEU A 203 -1.52 -2.60 -12.52
CA LEU A 203 -2.04 -3.84 -13.11
C LEU A 203 -1.14 -4.40 -14.22
N GLU A 204 -0.47 -3.54 -14.97
CA GLU A 204 0.40 -3.93 -16.09
C GLU A 204 1.78 -4.37 -15.61
N GLU A 205 2.21 -3.94 -14.42
CA GLU A 205 3.51 -4.30 -13.85
C GLU A 205 3.61 -5.79 -13.47
N ASN A 206 4.76 -6.39 -13.77
CA ASN A 206 5.05 -7.79 -13.45
C ASN A 206 4.97 -8.13 -11.95
N VAL A 207 5.06 -7.13 -11.09
CA VAL A 207 4.96 -7.28 -9.63
C VAL A 207 3.59 -7.79 -9.19
N ILE A 208 2.54 -7.41 -9.95
CA ILE A 208 1.16 -7.85 -9.74
C ILE A 208 0.78 -8.96 -10.73
N ASP A 209 1.73 -9.66 -11.28
CA ASP A 209 1.46 -10.75 -12.21
C ASP A 209 0.65 -11.88 -11.56
N ILE A 210 -0.15 -12.56 -12.38
CA ILE A 210 -1.06 -13.63 -11.96
C ILE A 210 -0.33 -14.76 -11.25
N VAL A 211 0.81 -15.19 -11.78
CA VAL A 211 1.58 -16.32 -11.23
C VAL A 211 2.37 -15.94 -9.99
N GLY A 212 3.01 -14.79 -10.04
CA GLY A 212 3.84 -14.26 -8.96
C GLY A 212 3.14 -13.21 -8.11
N SER A 213 1.81 -13.11 -8.17
CA SER A 213 1.03 -12.07 -7.50
C SER A 213 1.36 -11.98 -6.01
N ARG A 214 2.21 -11.02 -5.66
CA ARG A 214 2.75 -10.82 -4.31
C ARG A 214 1.94 -9.83 -3.51
N ILE A 215 1.15 -9.00 -4.18
CA ILE A 215 0.32 -7.98 -3.54
C ILE A 215 -1.04 -8.57 -3.19
N TRP A 216 -1.47 -8.36 -1.97
CA TRP A 216 -2.78 -8.81 -1.52
C TRP A 216 -3.56 -7.74 -0.75
N ARG A 217 -2.88 -6.76 -0.17
CA ARG A 217 -3.48 -5.63 0.55
C ARG A 217 -3.04 -4.33 -0.10
N ILE A 218 -3.98 -3.54 -0.55
CA ILE A 218 -3.73 -2.20 -1.08
C ILE A 218 -4.13 -1.19 -0.02
N CYS A 219 -3.21 -0.29 0.29
CA CYS A 219 -3.33 0.74 1.32
C CYS A 219 -3.23 2.11 0.65
N PRO A 220 -4.33 2.70 0.17
CA PRO A 220 -4.32 4.07 -0.34
C PRO A 220 -4.09 5.04 0.82
N VAL A 221 -3.15 5.96 0.66
CA VAL A 221 -2.81 6.96 1.67
C VAL A 221 -3.46 8.33 1.42
N ASP A 222 -4.20 8.46 0.32
CA ASP A 222 -4.95 9.67 -0.02
C ASP A 222 -6.46 9.41 0.04
N ALA A 223 -7.20 10.40 0.59
CA ALA A 223 -8.64 10.33 0.71
C ALA A 223 -9.37 10.76 -0.60
N GLY A 224 -10.63 10.39 -0.72
CA GLY A 224 -11.52 10.92 -1.78
C GLY A 224 -11.50 10.18 -3.12
N VAL A 225 -10.75 9.08 -3.23
CA VAL A 225 -10.58 8.32 -4.48
C VAL A 225 -11.36 6.99 -4.51
N GLU A 226 -12.44 6.88 -3.74
CA GLU A 226 -13.20 5.62 -3.57
C GLU A 226 -13.71 5.03 -4.88
N ARG A 227 -14.00 5.87 -5.87
CA ARG A 227 -14.49 5.39 -7.16
C ARG A 227 -13.38 4.69 -7.94
N ALA A 228 -12.18 5.27 -8.01
CA ALA A 228 -11.03 4.67 -8.68
C ALA A 228 -10.66 3.33 -8.04
N ILE A 229 -10.57 3.32 -6.71
CA ILE A 229 -10.26 2.12 -5.93
C ILE A 229 -11.30 1.01 -6.16
N ARG A 230 -12.58 1.36 -6.14
CA ARG A 230 -13.65 0.39 -6.35
C ARG A 230 -13.64 -0.20 -7.76
N GLN A 231 -13.42 0.63 -8.77
CA GLN A 231 -13.29 0.18 -10.15
C GLN A 231 -12.10 -0.75 -10.30
N PHE A 232 -10.95 -0.39 -9.78
CA PHE A 232 -9.74 -1.18 -9.80
C PHE A 232 -9.93 -2.57 -9.14
N VAL A 233 -10.53 -2.63 -7.95
CA VAL A 233 -10.79 -3.93 -7.26
C VAL A 233 -11.76 -4.80 -8.05
N ASN A 234 -12.77 -4.20 -8.68
CA ASN A 234 -13.68 -4.94 -9.53
C ASN A 234 -12.95 -5.53 -10.74
N GLU A 235 -12.16 -4.74 -11.44
CA GLU A 235 -11.36 -5.19 -12.59
C GLU A 235 -10.38 -6.30 -12.19
N MET A 236 -9.72 -6.16 -11.03
CA MET A 236 -8.82 -7.18 -10.52
C MET A 236 -9.50 -8.48 -10.10
N SER A 237 -10.76 -8.45 -9.73
CA SER A 237 -11.48 -9.58 -9.13
C SER A 237 -12.44 -10.25 -10.12
N LEU A 238 -12.74 -9.63 -11.25
CA LEU A 238 -13.64 -10.20 -12.26
C LEU A 238 -12.87 -11.13 -13.21
N PRO A 239 -13.37 -12.37 -13.42
CA PRO A 239 -12.74 -13.32 -14.34
C PRO A 239 -12.72 -12.84 -15.79
N GLU A 240 -13.75 -12.08 -16.20
CA GLU A 240 -13.93 -11.58 -17.56
C GLU A 240 -12.85 -10.55 -17.91
N GLU A 241 -12.43 -9.72 -16.96
CA GLU A 241 -11.36 -8.74 -17.11
C GLU A 241 -9.96 -9.35 -16.98
N ARG A 242 -9.86 -10.61 -16.56
CA ARG A 242 -8.65 -11.46 -16.51
C ARG A 242 -7.55 -11.06 -15.59
N ASN A 243 -7.81 -10.12 -14.77
CA ASN A 243 -6.76 -9.68 -13.87
C ASN A 243 -6.61 -10.58 -12.66
N GLU A 244 -7.58 -11.38 -12.29
CA GLU A 244 -7.55 -12.39 -11.22
C GLU A 244 -6.50 -12.12 -10.09
N LYS A 245 -6.10 -10.86 -9.95
CA LYS A 245 -5.11 -10.34 -9.02
C LYS A 245 -5.85 -9.91 -7.77
N TYR A 246 -6.29 -10.83 -7.00
CA TYR A 246 -7.14 -10.58 -5.83
C TYR A 246 -6.49 -9.59 -4.86
N ALA A 247 -7.03 -8.37 -4.81
CA ALA A 247 -6.61 -7.34 -3.88
C ALA A 247 -7.67 -7.10 -2.81
N ASN A 248 -7.24 -6.86 -1.59
CA ASN A 248 -8.07 -6.41 -0.49
C ASN A 248 -7.64 -5.01 -0.10
N ILE A 249 -8.58 -4.14 0.21
CA ILE A 249 -8.32 -2.73 0.45
C ILE A 249 -8.83 -2.30 1.82
N CYS A 250 -7.97 -1.60 2.53
CA CYS A 250 -8.33 -0.86 3.73
C CYS A 250 -8.68 0.57 3.34
N LEU A 251 -9.91 0.99 3.55
CA LEU A 251 -10.39 2.34 3.28
C LEU A 251 -10.75 3.06 4.57
N THR A 252 -10.54 4.36 4.59
CA THR A 252 -11.07 5.21 5.65
C THR A 252 -12.44 5.78 5.26
N LEU A 253 -13.25 6.08 6.26
CA LEU A 253 -14.36 7.02 6.08
C LEU A 253 -13.73 8.39 5.79
N PRO A 254 -14.08 9.08 4.68
CA PRO A 254 -13.70 10.46 4.47
C PRO A 254 -14.18 11.32 5.66
N GLU A 255 -13.52 12.43 5.89
CA GLU A 255 -13.90 13.36 6.96
C GLU A 255 -15.41 13.55 7.03
N VAL A 256 -15.94 13.44 8.22
CA VAL A 256 -17.37 13.60 8.50
C VAL A 256 -17.77 14.98 7.97
N GLY A 257 -18.55 15.00 6.90
CA GLY A 257 -18.81 16.23 6.16
C GLY A 257 -19.34 17.38 7.01
N VAL A 258 -19.28 18.58 6.48
CA VAL A 258 -19.68 19.87 7.13
C VAL A 258 -21.05 19.79 7.82
N ASN A 259 -21.90 18.84 7.41
CA ASN A 259 -23.25 18.63 7.94
C ASN A 259 -23.35 17.59 9.06
N TYR A 260 -22.22 17.09 9.58
CA TYR A 260 -22.23 16.10 10.66
C TYR A 260 -22.87 16.64 11.94
N SER A 261 -23.74 15.85 12.56
CA SER A 261 -24.50 16.26 13.76
C SER A 261 -23.67 16.31 15.04
N GLY A 262 -22.45 15.76 15.04
CA GLY A 262 -21.63 15.57 16.25
C GLY A 262 -22.17 14.50 17.22
N THR A 263 -23.16 13.70 16.78
CA THR A 263 -23.82 12.66 17.58
C THR A 263 -23.76 11.30 16.88
N PHE A 264 -24.07 10.21 17.59
CA PHE A 264 -24.13 8.88 17.00
C PHE A 264 -25.33 8.73 16.05
N GLU A 265 -26.48 9.24 16.44
CA GLU A 265 -27.73 9.21 15.67
C GLU A 265 -27.93 10.55 14.94
N ASP A 266 -28.82 10.55 13.96
CA ASP A 266 -29.19 11.76 13.22
C ASP A 266 -29.85 12.76 14.17
N ARG A 267 -29.62 14.06 13.93
CA ARG A 267 -30.18 15.13 14.72
C ARG A 267 -30.73 16.23 13.84
N THR A 268 -31.93 16.67 14.16
CA THR A 268 -32.50 17.86 13.53
C THR A 268 -31.97 19.13 14.20
N VAL A 269 -31.31 19.98 13.40
CA VAL A 269 -30.80 21.29 13.83
C VAL A 269 -31.37 22.32 12.85
N ASP A 270 -32.04 23.34 13.39
CA ASP A 270 -32.65 24.41 12.58
C ASP A 270 -33.58 23.89 11.45
N GLY A 271 -34.36 22.85 11.73
CA GLY A 271 -35.27 22.22 10.77
C GLY A 271 -34.61 21.33 9.72
N THR A 272 -33.27 21.21 9.73
CA THR A 272 -32.51 20.35 8.81
C THR A 272 -32.02 19.12 9.54
N VAL A 273 -32.24 17.93 8.97
CA VAL A 273 -31.69 16.68 9.50
C VAL A 273 -30.21 16.61 9.14
N ARG A 274 -29.37 16.57 10.16
CA ARG A 274 -27.91 16.35 10.04
C ARG A 274 -27.59 14.89 10.36
N PRO A 275 -26.86 14.19 9.48
CA PRO A 275 -26.55 12.78 9.69
C PRO A 275 -25.64 12.58 10.89
N GLY A 276 -25.91 11.56 11.68
CA GLY A 276 -25.09 11.08 12.76
C GLY A 276 -23.95 10.19 12.26
N LEU A 277 -23.12 9.72 13.18
CA LEU A 277 -21.99 8.85 12.86
C LEU A 277 -22.46 7.54 12.18
N LEU A 278 -23.51 6.94 12.69
CA LEU A 278 -24.10 5.69 12.14
C LEU A 278 -24.51 5.87 10.69
N THR A 279 -25.27 6.90 10.39
CA THR A 279 -25.75 7.22 9.03
C THR A 279 -24.60 7.53 8.06
N ASN A 280 -23.55 8.22 8.54
CA ASN A 280 -22.36 8.49 7.72
C ASN A 280 -21.65 7.19 7.31
N TYR A 281 -21.42 6.25 8.26
CA TYR A 281 -20.84 4.95 7.93
C TYR A 281 -21.75 4.13 7.02
N GLN A 282 -23.03 4.13 7.26
CA GLN A 282 -24.01 3.43 6.42
C GLN A 282 -23.99 3.96 4.98
N ASN A 283 -24.00 5.27 4.79
CA ASN A 283 -23.92 5.90 3.47
C ASN A 283 -22.60 5.59 2.77
N PHE A 284 -21.50 5.57 3.49
CA PHE A 284 -20.19 5.20 2.95
C PHE A 284 -20.17 3.74 2.50
N ILE A 285 -20.55 2.81 3.36
CA ILE A 285 -20.55 1.37 3.07
C ILE A 285 -21.52 1.03 1.94
N ASN A 286 -22.67 1.69 1.85
CA ASN A 286 -23.65 1.50 0.77
C ASN A 286 -23.08 1.81 -0.62
N LYS A 287 -21.98 2.58 -0.73
CA LYS A 287 -21.29 2.79 -2.01
C LYS A 287 -20.63 1.50 -2.53
N PHE A 288 -20.36 0.54 -1.68
CA PHE A 288 -19.66 -0.72 -1.97
C PHE A 288 -20.58 -1.93 -1.98
N VAL A 289 -21.57 -1.97 -1.11
CA VAL A 289 -22.52 -3.08 -0.99
C VAL A 289 -23.34 -3.26 -2.27
N GLY A 290 -23.62 -4.54 -2.61
CA GLY A 290 -24.39 -4.89 -3.82
C GLY A 290 -23.60 -4.89 -5.13
N ARG A 291 -22.30 -4.68 -5.09
CA ARG A 291 -21.43 -4.66 -6.26
C ARG A 291 -20.53 -5.92 -6.40
N GLY A 292 -20.81 -6.97 -5.63
CA GLY A 292 -20.12 -8.24 -5.72
C GLY A 292 -18.73 -8.31 -5.08
N THR A 293 -18.08 -7.20 -4.77
CA THR A 293 -16.72 -7.12 -4.22
C THR A 293 -16.61 -6.41 -2.87
N ALA A 294 -17.72 -6.06 -2.24
CA ALA A 294 -17.75 -5.33 -0.96
C ALA A 294 -16.96 -6.02 0.16
N TYR A 295 -16.85 -7.34 0.12
CA TYR A 295 -16.09 -8.16 1.07
C TYR A 295 -14.58 -7.97 0.99
N ARG A 296 -14.08 -7.30 -0.05
CA ARG A 296 -12.65 -6.97 -0.22
C ARG A 296 -12.28 -5.62 0.41
N PHE A 297 -13.26 -4.92 0.96
CA PHE A 297 -13.06 -3.60 1.57
C PHE A 297 -13.26 -3.66 3.07
N GLN A 298 -12.40 -2.93 3.78
CA GLN A 298 -12.51 -2.68 5.21
C GLN A 298 -12.52 -1.19 5.50
N THR A 299 -13.22 -0.79 6.55
CA THR A 299 -13.16 0.57 7.11
C THR A 299 -13.08 0.49 8.63
N PHE A 300 -12.50 1.50 9.25
CA PHE A 300 -12.14 1.49 10.66
C PHE A 300 -12.92 2.51 11.48
N TYR A 301 -13.16 2.20 12.75
CA TYR A 301 -13.56 3.17 13.74
C TYR A 301 -12.81 2.89 15.06
N PRO A 302 -12.21 3.90 15.72
CA PRO A 302 -12.00 5.28 15.22
C PRO A 302 -11.18 5.32 13.93
N ASN A 303 -11.39 6.38 13.14
CA ASN A 303 -10.70 6.59 11.87
C ASN A 303 -9.60 7.65 11.98
N THR A 304 -9.19 8.01 13.19
CA THR A 304 -8.16 9.00 13.48
C THR A 304 -7.33 8.54 14.67
N ALA A 305 -6.04 8.76 14.63
CA ALA A 305 -5.10 8.39 15.68
C ALA A 305 -3.96 9.40 15.82
N THR A 306 -3.13 9.27 16.84
CA THR A 306 -1.90 10.03 17.00
C THR A 306 -0.68 9.15 16.77
N TYR A 307 0.34 9.75 16.17
CA TYR A 307 1.61 9.15 15.83
C TYR A 307 2.75 10.08 16.28
N VAL A 308 3.86 9.54 16.78
CA VAL A 308 5.09 10.31 17.03
C VAL A 308 6.01 10.09 15.83
N ALA A 309 6.31 11.17 15.16
CA ALA A 309 7.14 11.17 13.96
C ALA A 309 8.65 11.17 14.28
N SER A 310 9.47 11.04 13.23
CA SER A 310 10.93 11.05 13.34
C SER A 310 11.50 12.33 13.93
N ASP A 311 10.81 13.47 13.77
CA ASP A 311 11.14 14.76 14.38
C ASP A 311 10.82 14.85 15.89
N GLY A 312 10.21 13.79 16.46
CA GLY A 312 9.79 13.72 17.86
C GLY A 312 8.47 14.45 18.17
N ALA A 313 7.83 15.10 17.20
CA ALA A 313 6.54 15.73 17.37
C ALA A 313 5.39 14.73 17.22
N THR A 314 4.23 15.07 17.78
CA THR A 314 3.02 14.24 17.69
C THR A 314 2.10 14.79 16.61
N TYR A 315 1.77 13.94 15.65
CA TYR A 315 0.87 14.25 14.55
C TYR A 315 -0.43 13.48 14.65
N THR A 316 -1.48 14.05 14.08
CA THR A 316 -2.76 13.35 13.90
C THR A 316 -2.76 12.68 12.52
N ILE A 317 -2.98 11.38 12.51
CA ILE A 317 -3.06 10.56 11.30
C ILE A 317 -4.48 10.08 11.06
N ASP A 318 -4.84 9.87 9.81
CA ASP A 318 -6.16 9.40 9.40
C ASP A 318 -6.28 7.87 9.34
N GLY A 319 -7.47 7.40 9.00
CA GLY A 319 -7.75 5.97 8.88
C GLY A 319 -7.00 5.26 7.76
N ASN A 320 -6.46 5.97 6.76
CA ASN A 320 -5.63 5.37 5.71
C ASN A 320 -4.31 4.91 6.32
N MET A 321 -3.69 5.73 7.17
CA MET A 321 -2.48 5.36 7.91
C MET A 321 -2.75 4.23 8.91
N ILE A 322 -3.91 4.23 9.57
CA ILE A 322 -4.36 3.10 10.39
C ILE A 322 -4.48 1.84 9.53
N GLY A 323 -4.99 1.96 8.30
CA GLY A 323 -5.06 0.88 7.32
C GLY A 323 -3.69 0.31 6.94
N CYS A 324 -2.67 1.17 6.78
CA CYS A 324 -1.29 0.75 6.56
C CYS A 324 -0.74 -0.05 7.75
N ALA A 325 -0.90 0.48 8.96
CA ALA A 325 -0.49 -0.22 10.17
C ALA A 325 -1.23 -1.56 10.36
N TYR A 326 -2.53 -1.60 10.08
CA TYR A 326 -3.33 -2.81 10.10
C TYR A 326 -2.82 -3.84 9.08
N ALA A 327 -2.51 -3.44 7.85
CA ALA A 327 -2.02 -4.33 6.81
C ALA A 327 -0.68 -4.98 7.16
N GLY A 328 0.25 -4.22 7.75
CA GLY A 328 1.52 -4.76 8.24
C GLY A 328 1.33 -5.76 9.39
N MET A 329 0.47 -5.45 10.37
CA MET A 329 0.12 -6.35 11.45
C MET A 329 -0.54 -7.64 10.92
N GLU A 330 -1.50 -7.52 9.98
CA GLU A 330 -2.17 -8.66 9.38
C GLU A 330 -1.19 -9.57 8.60
N GLN A 331 -0.18 -9.00 7.95
CA GLN A 331 0.89 -9.76 7.30
C GLN A 331 1.71 -10.58 8.30
N SER A 332 1.91 -10.08 9.51
CA SER A 332 2.68 -10.76 10.57
C SER A 332 1.92 -11.92 11.25
N LEU A 333 0.62 -12.10 10.97
CA LEU A 333 -0.15 -13.20 11.54
C LEU A 333 0.40 -14.56 11.08
N GLU A 334 0.44 -15.51 12.00
CA GLU A 334 1.02 -16.84 11.81
C GLU A 334 0.38 -17.59 10.62
N ARG A 335 -0.94 -17.40 10.41
CA ARG A 335 -1.69 -18.07 9.33
C ARG A 335 -2.54 -17.09 8.57
N LYS A 336 -2.64 -17.27 7.27
CA LYS A 336 -3.50 -16.43 6.42
C LYS A 336 -5.00 -16.61 6.67
N SER A 337 -5.40 -17.72 7.31
CA SER A 337 -6.76 -17.97 7.81
C SER A 337 -7.02 -17.44 9.22
N GLN A 338 -6.02 -16.82 9.85
CA GLN A 338 -6.18 -16.25 11.19
C GLN A 338 -6.86 -14.90 11.11
N SER A 339 -7.92 -14.69 11.91
CA SER A 339 -8.55 -13.38 12.03
C SER A 339 -7.64 -12.41 12.78
N ALA A 340 -7.63 -11.15 12.33
CA ALA A 340 -6.98 -10.07 13.06
C ALA A 340 -7.74 -9.65 14.34
N THR A 341 -8.90 -10.22 14.63
CA THR A 341 -9.65 -9.98 15.86
C THR A 341 -8.80 -10.28 17.09
N ASN A 342 -8.77 -9.36 18.05
CA ASN A 342 -7.92 -9.35 19.24
C ASN A 342 -6.41 -9.20 18.99
N SER A 343 -5.97 -8.93 17.77
CA SER A 343 -4.59 -8.59 17.49
C SER A 343 -4.28 -7.13 17.87
N THR A 344 -3.04 -6.87 18.25
CA THR A 344 -2.54 -5.53 18.60
C THR A 344 -1.92 -4.86 17.38
N ILE A 345 -2.22 -3.59 17.17
CA ILE A 345 -1.62 -2.76 16.12
C ILE A 345 -0.52 -1.89 16.77
N PRO A 346 0.76 -2.21 16.57
CA PRO A 346 1.85 -1.37 17.06
C PRO A 346 2.05 -0.11 16.21
N GLY A 347 2.93 0.81 16.63
CA GLY A 347 3.34 1.98 15.85
C GLY A 347 2.38 3.18 15.92
N ILE A 348 1.20 3.02 16.50
CA ILE A 348 0.21 4.08 16.74
C ILE A 348 0.07 4.29 18.25
N ILE A 349 0.03 5.54 18.70
CA ILE A 349 0.06 5.85 20.14
C ILE A 349 -1.33 5.87 20.75
N ASN A 350 -2.23 6.69 20.21
CA ASN A 350 -3.58 6.82 20.74
C ASN A 350 -4.61 6.89 19.62
N LEU A 351 -5.76 6.27 19.87
CA LEU A 351 -6.94 6.44 19.03
C LEU A 351 -7.65 7.75 19.39
N VAL A 352 -7.91 8.56 18.37
CA VAL A 352 -8.69 9.79 18.49
C VAL A 352 -10.11 9.51 18.02
N ALA A 353 -11.02 9.24 18.97
CA ALA A 353 -12.41 8.96 18.66
C ALA A 353 -13.22 10.25 18.66
N PRO A 354 -13.93 10.61 17.57
CA PRO A 354 -14.81 11.79 17.55
C PRO A 354 -15.96 11.66 18.56
N LEU A 355 -16.35 10.41 18.88
CA LEU A 355 -17.36 10.10 19.89
C LEU A 355 -16.92 8.91 20.77
N LYS A 356 -17.13 9.01 22.07
CA LYS A 356 -17.01 7.88 23.00
C LYS A 356 -18.25 7.01 22.89
N LEU A 357 -18.18 5.91 22.14
CA LEU A 357 -19.32 5.03 21.89
C LEU A 357 -19.57 4.07 23.04
N ARG A 358 -20.85 3.86 23.36
CA ARG A 358 -21.32 2.77 24.23
C ARG A 358 -21.20 1.42 23.53
N ARG A 359 -21.22 0.32 24.29
CA ARG A 359 -21.12 -1.04 23.74
C ARG A 359 -22.19 -1.32 22.66
N SER A 360 -23.45 -0.90 22.90
CA SER A 360 -24.54 -1.05 21.93
C SER A 360 -24.28 -0.32 20.62
N GLN A 361 -23.77 0.89 20.68
CA GLN A 361 -23.42 1.70 19.51
C GLN A 361 -22.25 1.10 18.72
N LYS A 362 -21.24 0.58 19.43
CA LYS A 362 -20.14 -0.20 18.80
C LYS A 362 -20.68 -1.42 18.09
N ASN A 363 -21.64 -2.13 18.69
CA ASN A 363 -22.26 -3.31 18.06
C ASN A 363 -23.04 -2.94 16.78
N LEU A 364 -23.72 -1.78 16.76
CA LEU A 364 -24.41 -1.31 15.55
C LEU A 364 -23.42 -0.99 14.41
N LEU A 365 -22.26 -0.36 14.69
CA LEU A 365 -21.22 -0.15 13.68
C LEU A 365 -20.64 -1.50 13.19
N ALA A 366 -20.41 -2.46 14.10
CA ALA A 366 -19.95 -3.79 13.72
C ALA A 366 -20.94 -4.50 12.79
N GLN A 367 -22.25 -4.38 13.03
CA GLN A 367 -23.29 -4.93 12.16
C GLN A 367 -23.30 -4.33 10.75
N LEU A 368 -22.78 -3.12 10.58
CA LEU A 368 -22.58 -2.50 9.27
C LEU A 368 -21.30 -2.98 8.56
N GLY A 369 -20.42 -3.72 9.24
CA GLY A 369 -19.13 -4.15 8.68
C GLY A 369 -18.00 -3.16 8.93
N VAL A 370 -18.07 -2.38 10.00
CA VAL A 370 -16.99 -1.49 10.43
C VAL A 370 -16.02 -2.26 11.34
N THR A 371 -14.76 -2.34 10.97
CA THR A 371 -13.70 -2.87 11.83
C THR A 371 -13.48 -1.94 13.01
N LEU A 372 -13.68 -2.46 14.22
CA LEU A 372 -13.60 -1.69 15.43
C LEU A 372 -12.24 -1.81 16.10
N LEU A 373 -11.63 -0.67 16.37
CA LEU A 373 -10.41 -0.55 17.14
C LEU A 373 -10.73 -0.11 18.56
N THR A 374 -10.01 -0.64 19.54
CA THR A 374 -10.20 -0.32 20.96
C THR A 374 -8.87 -0.09 21.63
N GLN A 375 -8.84 0.89 22.51
CA GLN A 375 -7.74 1.21 23.40
C GLN A 375 -8.32 1.36 24.80
N GLN A 376 -7.80 0.61 25.76
CA GLN A 376 -8.38 0.59 27.13
C GLN A 376 -7.92 1.77 27.97
N THR A 377 -6.66 2.13 27.82
CA THR A 377 -6.03 3.24 28.54
C THR A 377 -5.28 4.12 27.56
N GLU A 378 -5.12 5.38 27.90
CA GLU A 378 -4.25 6.29 27.16
C GLU A 378 -2.83 5.72 27.13
N TYR A 379 -2.20 5.74 25.97
CA TYR A 379 -0.90 5.08 25.69
C TYR A 379 -0.90 3.54 25.86
N GLY A 380 -2.04 2.90 26.01
CA GLY A 380 -2.16 1.45 26.03
C GLY A 380 -2.25 0.86 24.63
N ASP A 381 -2.18 -0.46 24.56
CA ASP A 381 -2.26 -1.18 23.32
C ASP A 381 -3.54 -0.91 22.53
N ILE A 382 -3.40 -0.67 21.25
CA ILE A 382 -4.53 -0.57 20.32
C ILE A 382 -4.82 -1.97 19.80
N THR A 383 -6.03 -2.46 20.07
CA THR A 383 -6.45 -3.80 19.67
C THR A 383 -7.60 -3.76 18.69
N VAL A 384 -7.59 -4.69 17.74
CA VAL A 384 -8.71 -4.94 16.83
C VAL A 384 -9.79 -5.70 17.59
N ARG A 385 -10.89 -5.02 17.93
CA ARG A 385 -12.01 -5.69 18.63
C ARG A 385 -12.71 -6.71 17.74
N ASP A 386 -12.94 -6.35 16.49
CA ASP A 386 -13.63 -7.14 15.47
C ASP A 386 -13.06 -6.81 14.10
N ALA A 387 -12.46 -7.78 13.43
CA ALA A 387 -12.02 -7.64 12.05
C ALA A 387 -13.20 -7.97 11.13
N LEU A 388 -13.71 -6.96 10.42
CA LEU A 388 -14.92 -7.07 9.62
C LEU A 388 -14.68 -6.48 8.22
N SER A 389 -15.30 -7.09 7.20
CA SER A 389 -15.40 -6.51 5.87
C SER A 389 -16.66 -5.65 5.74
N MET A 390 -16.77 -4.88 4.66
CA MET A 390 -17.98 -4.12 4.36
C MET A 390 -19.15 -4.99 3.86
N ASP A 391 -18.99 -6.31 3.78
CA ASP A 391 -20.04 -7.26 3.38
C ASP A 391 -20.37 -8.22 4.51
N MET A 392 -21.43 -7.91 5.24
CA MET A 392 -21.94 -8.69 6.36
C MET A 392 -23.05 -9.67 5.95
N SER A 393 -23.19 -9.97 4.65
CA SER A 393 -24.31 -10.80 4.15
C SER A 393 -24.17 -12.28 4.47
N THR A 394 -22.95 -12.78 4.61
CA THR A 394 -22.64 -14.19 4.90
C THR A 394 -21.42 -14.33 5.81
N TYR A 395 -21.32 -15.43 6.55
CA TYR A 395 -20.12 -15.74 7.35
C TYR A 395 -18.84 -15.87 6.52
N GLN A 396 -18.97 -16.15 5.21
CA GLN A 396 -17.83 -16.26 4.29
C GLN A 396 -17.29 -14.90 3.87
N THR A 397 -18.08 -13.84 3.98
CA THR A 397 -17.72 -12.47 3.58
C THR A 397 -17.42 -11.57 4.76
N GLU A 398 -17.95 -11.92 5.95
CA GLU A 398 -17.88 -11.08 7.15
C GLU A 398 -16.44 -10.85 7.62
N ASP A 399 -15.61 -11.88 7.70
CA ASP A 399 -14.24 -11.75 8.19
C ASP A 399 -13.25 -11.80 7.02
N PRO A 400 -12.37 -10.80 6.87
CA PRO A 400 -11.37 -10.75 5.81
C PRO A 400 -10.46 -11.98 5.74
N CYS A 401 -10.18 -12.64 6.86
CA CYS A 401 -9.32 -13.82 6.88
C CYS A 401 -9.84 -14.97 6.01
N VAL A 402 -11.17 -15.10 5.85
CA VAL A 402 -11.78 -16.11 4.97
C VAL A 402 -11.49 -15.78 3.51
N THR A 403 -11.61 -14.51 3.14
CA THR A 403 -11.26 -14.04 1.79
C THR A 403 -9.77 -14.21 1.50
N LEU A 404 -8.92 -13.87 2.48
CA LEU A 404 -7.46 -14.03 2.36
C LEU A 404 -7.05 -15.49 2.20
N ALA A 405 -7.64 -16.38 2.98
CA ALA A 405 -7.43 -17.81 2.82
C ALA A 405 -7.81 -18.26 1.40
N ALA A 406 -8.96 -17.83 0.87
CA ALA A 406 -9.40 -18.13 -0.48
C ALA A 406 -8.43 -17.60 -1.55
N ASP A 407 -7.99 -16.35 -1.43
CA ASP A 407 -7.04 -15.74 -2.35
C ASP A 407 -5.68 -16.44 -2.33
N TYR A 408 -5.19 -16.75 -1.13
CA TYR A 408 -3.96 -17.53 -0.96
C TYR A 408 -4.03 -18.87 -1.67
N VAL A 409 -5.19 -19.52 -1.62
CA VAL A 409 -5.49 -20.74 -2.34
C VAL A 409 -5.33 -20.56 -3.82
N ALA A 410 -6.11 -19.67 -4.38
CA ALA A 410 -6.15 -19.45 -5.81
C ALA A 410 -4.77 -19.12 -6.37
N LYS A 411 -4.06 -18.20 -5.73
CA LYS A 411 -2.70 -17.78 -6.12
C LYS A 411 -1.73 -18.92 -6.14
N SER A 412 -1.73 -19.76 -5.14
CA SER A 412 -0.76 -20.81 -5.03
C SER A 412 -1.07 -21.99 -5.99
N LEU A 413 -2.34 -22.38 -6.29
CA LEU A 413 -2.61 -23.36 -7.37
C LEU A 413 -2.09 -22.85 -8.71
N ARG A 414 -2.31 -21.57 -9.02
CA ARG A 414 -1.75 -20.98 -10.23
C ARG A 414 -0.25 -21.15 -10.29
N ASN A 415 0.42 -20.79 -9.21
CA ASN A 415 1.88 -20.90 -9.13
C ASN A 415 2.33 -22.36 -9.28
N GLY A 416 1.70 -23.30 -8.58
CA GLY A 416 2.04 -24.73 -8.66
C GLY A 416 1.73 -25.37 -10.00
N LEU A 417 0.65 -24.96 -10.65
CA LEU A 417 0.20 -25.54 -11.91
C LEU A 417 0.75 -24.84 -13.16
N HIS A 418 1.31 -23.63 -13.00
CA HIS A 418 1.88 -22.86 -14.12
C HIS A 418 2.97 -23.66 -14.89
N THR A 419 3.68 -24.53 -14.20
CA THR A 419 4.75 -25.36 -14.82
C THR A 419 4.26 -26.26 -15.93
N TYR A 420 2.96 -26.58 -15.99
CA TYR A 420 2.36 -27.41 -17.03
C TYR A 420 1.98 -26.63 -18.28
N ILE A 421 1.77 -25.32 -18.16
CA ILE A 421 1.33 -24.45 -19.26
C ILE A 421 2.41 -24.34 -20.33
N GLY A 422 2.02 -24.62 -21.58
CA GLY A 422 2.90 -24.59 -22.76
C GLY A 422 3.93 -25.73 -22.86
N LYS A 423 4.08 -26.54 -21.81
CA LYS A 423 5.06 -27.65 -21.77
C LYS A 423 4.44 -29.03 -21.88
N SER A 424 3.15 -29.15 -21.64
CA SER A 424 2.44 -30.42 -21.61
C SER A 424 1.26 -30.43 -22.55
N SER A 425 1.03 -31.58 -23.23
CA SER A 425 -0.18 -31.79 -24.00
C SER A 425 -1.30 -32.33 -23.11
N ILE A 426 -2.53 -32.04 -23.45
CA ILE A 426 -3.70 -32.57 -22.73
C ILE A 426 -3.86 -34.03 -23.03
N ASN A 427 -3.58 -34.90 -22.07
CA ASN A 427 -3.79 -36.33 -22.10
C ASN A 427 -4.00 -36.86 -20.68
N ALA A 428 -4.38 -38.13 -20.56
CA ALA A 428 -4.70 -38.75 -19.27
C ALA A 428 -3.51 -38.69 -18.25
N GLU A 429 -2.29 -38.81 -18.74
CA GLU A 429 -1.08 -38.75 -17.91
C GLU A 429 -0.85 -37.34 -17.37
N THR A 430 -1.01 -36.32 -18.21
CA THR A 430 -0.90 -34.90 -17.79
C THR A 430 -2.01 -34.52 -16.78
N ILE A 431 -3.24 -34.94 -17.03
CA ILE A 431 -4.36 -34.72 -16.10
C ILE A 431 -4.06 -35.35 -14.75
N ALA A 432 -3.57 -36.59 -14.71
CA ALA A 432 -3.19 -37.27 -13.47
C ALA A 432 -2.05 -36.56 -12.71
N LYS A 433 -1.06 -35.99 -13.44
CA LYS A 433 0.03 -35.18 -12.84
C LYS A 433 -0.49 -33.89 -12.26
N ILE A 434 -1.38 -33.20 -12.96
CA ILE A 434 -2.02 -31.97 -12.49
C ILE A 434 -2.84 -32.25 -11.24
N GLU A 435 -3.63 -33.35 -11.25
CA GLU A 435 -4.41 -33.79 -10.10
C GLU A 435 -3.51 -34.10 -8.89
N ALA A 436 -2.44 -34.86 -9.08
CA ALA A 436 -1.48 -35.18 -8.02
C ALA A 436 -0.82 -33.92 -7.44
N THR A 437 -0.44 -32.97 -8.28
CA THR A 437 0.13 -31.70 -7.85
C THR A 437 -0.89 -30.88 -7.05
N ALA A 438 -2.12 -30.74 -7.53
CA ALA A 438 -3.18 -30.03 -6.83
C ALA A 438 -3.49 -30.70 -5.47
N ASN A 439 -3.56 -32.04 -5.43
CA ASN A 439 -3.79 -32.77 -4.18
C ASN A 439 -2.65 -32.60 -3.17
N THR A 440 -1.39 -32.60 -3.62
CA THR A 440 -0.22 -32.35 -2.76
C THR A 440 -0.31 -30.97 -2.12
N ILE A 441 -0.56 -29.99 -2.94
CA ILE A 441 -0.72 -28.61 -2.57
C ILE A 441 -1.85 -28.46 -1.53
N LEU A 442 -3.03 -29.02 -1.79
CA LEU A 442 -4.21 -28.91 -0.93
C LEU A 442 -4.09 -29.65 0.41
N SER A 443 -3.49 -30.87 0.37
CA SER A 443 -3.31 -31.66 1.61
C SER A 443 -2.38 -30.96 2.59
N SER A 444 -1.34 -30.31 2.11
CA SER A 444 -0.45 -29.57 2.98
C SER A 444 -1.14 -28.36 3.62
N MET A 445 -2.04 -27.72 2.92
CA MET A 445 -2.80 -26.63 3.50
C MET A 445 -3.84 -27.03 4.53
N VAL A 446 -4.35 -28.23 4.40
CA VAL A 446 -5.10 -28.85 5.52
C VAL A 446 -4.15 -29.10 6.70
N ALA A 447 -2.94 -29.58 6.43
CA ALA A 447 -1.95 -29.86 7.46
C ALA A 447 -1.46 -28.56 8.16
N SER A 448 -1.28 -27.47 7.41
CA SER A 448 -0.89 -26.16 7.96
C SER A 448 -2.05 -25.39 8.60
N GLY A 449 -3.28 -25.91 8.53
CA GLY A 449 -4.46 -25.29 9.13
C GLY A 449 -4.89 -24.00 8.42
N VAL A 450 -4.61 -23.87 7.14
CA VAL A 450 -5.15 -22.78 6.31
C VAL A 450 -6.56 -23.08 5.86
N ILE A 451 -6.86 -24.34 5.54
CA ILE A 451 -8.21 -24.82 5.24
C ILE A 451 -8.59 -26.00 6.12
N LYS A 452 -9.90 -26.26 6.15
CA LYS A 452 -10.49 -27.39 6.90
C LYS A 452 -10.42 -28.69 6.07
N SER A 453 -10.79 -28.63 4.81
CA SER A 453 -10.94 -29.80 3.92
C SER A 453 -10.99 -29.34 2.47
N TYR A 454 -10.78 -30.27 1.55
CA TYR A 454 -10.99 -30.05 0.14
C TYR A 454 -11.57 -31.31 -0.53
N GLU A 455 -12.19 -31.12 -1.68
CA GLU A 455 -12.71 -32.17 -2.56
C GLU A 455 -12.44 -31.75 -4.01
N LEU A 456 -11.57 -32.49 -4.71
CA LEU A 456 -11.38 -32.32 -6.14
C LEU A 456 -12.52 -33.05 -6.85
N VAL A 457 -13.45 -32.29 -7.44
CA VAL A 457 -14.68 -32.85 -8.04
C VAL A 457 -14.37 -33.50 -9.36
N ASN A 458 -13.72 -32.78 -10.29
CA ASN A 458 -13.25 -33.30 -11.56
C ASN A 458 -12.18 -32.38 -12.20
N ILE A 459 -11.41 -32.97 -13.11
CA ILE A 459 -10.57 -32.25 -14.07
C ILE A 459 -10.93 -32.77 -15.45
N GLU A 460 -11.40 -31.89 -16.31
CA GLU A 460 -11.85 -32.26 -17.65
C GLU A 460 -11.42 -31.23 -18.68
N GLN A 461 -11.30 -31.66 -19.92
CA GLN A 461 -11.02 -30.75 -21.02
C GLN A 461 -12.27 -29.93 -21.32
N ASP A 462 -12.09 -28.63 -21.53
CA ASP A 462 -13.19 -27.73 -21.85
C ASP A 462 -13.81 -28.14 -23.21
N THR A 463 -15.14 -28.10 -23.28
CA THR A 463 -15.89 -28.46 -24.49
C THR A 463 -15.82 -27.42 -25.58
N ASP A 464 -15.63 -26.15 -25.20
CA ASP A 464 -15.60 -25.00 -26.10
C ASP A 464 -14.17 -24.61 -26.50
N ASP A 465 -13.19 -24.87 -25.63
CA ASP A 465 -11.77 -24.62 -25.86
C ASP A 465 -10.94 -25.91 -25.64
N PRO A 466 -10.58 -26.63 -26.71
CA PRO A 466 -9.82 -27.90 -26.61
C PRO A 466 -8.40 -27.71 -26.06
N MET A 467 -7.92 -26.49 -25.88
CA MET A 467 -6.61 -26.22 -25.26
C MET A 467 -6.73 -25.86 -23.76
N CYS A 468 -7.93 -25.91 -23.20
CA CYS A 468 -8.20 -25.58 -21.81
C CYS A 468 -8.57 -26.84 -21.00
N LEU A 469 -8.04 -26.94 -19.76
CA LEU A 469 -8.50 -27.87 -18.73
C LEU A 469 -9.28 -27.12 -17.67
N VAL A 470 -10.46 -27.60 -17.33
CA VAL A 470 -11.29 -27.08 -16.26
C VAL A 470 -11.16 -27.98 -15.03
N MET A 471 -10.71 -27.40 -13.91
CA MET A 471 -10.64 -28.07 -12.62
C MET A 471 -11.75 -27.58 -11.71
N ASN A 472 -12.65 -28.45 -11.31
CA ASN A 472 -13.71 -28.14 -10.36
C ASN A 472 -13.34 -28.65 -8.98
N LEU A 473 -13.37 -27.77 -8.00
CA LEU A 473 -12.85 -28.02 -6.68
C LEU A 473 -13.74 -27.37 -5.62
N ARG A 474 -13.94 -28.08 -4.50
CA ARG A 474 -14.64 -27.59 -3.31
C ARG A 474 -13.66 -27.52 -2.16
N VAL A 475 -13.72 -26.43 -1.39
CA VAL A 475 -12.87 -26.27 -0.21
C VAL A 475 -13.68 -25.85 0.99
N GLY A 476 -13.47 -26.53 2.09
CA GLY A 476 -13.97 -26.14 3.39
C GLY A 476 -13.06 -25.10 4.03
N VAL A 477 -13.58 -23.89 4.22
CA VAL A 477 -12.86 -22.81 4.91
C VAL A 477 -12.88 -22.99 6.42
N LEU A 478 -11.87 -22.43 7.09
CA LEU A 478 -11.85 -22.27 8.55
C LEU A 478 -12.51 -20.94 8.91
N TYR A 479 -13.44 -20.99 9.86
CA TYR A 479 -14.02 -19.78 10.42
C TYR A 479 -13.31 -19.42 11.72
N PRO A 480 -13.00 -18.14 11.96
CA PRO A 480 -12.40 -17.72 13.22
C PRO A 480 -13.37 -17.92 14.38
N LEU A 481 -12.86 -18.35 15.53
CA LEU A 481 -13.62 -18.43 16.76
C LEU A 481 -13.79 -17.02 17.35
N LYS A 482 -14.96 -16.41 17.16
CA LYS A 482 -15.28 -15.07 17.67
C LYS A 482 -16.05 -15.07 18.99
N LYS A 483 -16.73 -16.17 19.35
CA LYS A 483 -17.61 -16.23 20.52
C LYS A 483 -17.63 -17.61 21.16
N ILE A 484 -17.59 -17.61 22.50
CA ILE A 484 -17.81 -18.80 23.32
C ILE A 484 -18.96 -18.47 24.28
N ASP A 485 -20.04 -19.22 24.20
CA ASP A 485 -21.16 -19.13 25.16
C ASP A 485 -20.98 -20.22 26.24
N ILE A 486 -20.89 -19.83 27.51
CA ILE A 486 -20.72 -20.71 28.63
C ILE A 486 -22.01 -20.68 29.46
N ASN A 487 -22.67 -21.82 29.58
CA ASN A 487 -23.84 -21.99 30.43
C ASN A 487 -23.45 -22.71 31.73
N ILE A 488 -23.60 -22.03 32.85
CA ILE A 488 -23.32 -22.57 34.17
C ILE A 488 -24.68 -22.87 34.82
N VAL A 489 -24.92 -24.12 35.15
CA VAL A 489 -26.10 -24.54 35.95
C VAL A 489 -25.61 -24.71 37.38
N LEU A 490 -26.28 -24.05 38.33
CA LEU A 490 -26.05 -24.19 39.77
C LEU A 490 -27.12 -25.15 40.30
N ASP A 491 -26.67 -26.24 40.91
CA ASP A 491 -27.55 -27.21 41.59
C ASP A 491 -27.89 -26.79 43.02
#